data_afe61fc1ffb7d256531571ce586d5c49
#
_entry.id   afe61fc1ffb7d256531571ce586d5c49
#
_cell.length_a   1.000
_cell.length_b   1.000
_cell.length_c   1.000
_cell.angle_alpha   90.00
_cell.angle_beta   90.00
_cell.angle_gamma   90.00
#
_symmetry.space_group_name_H-M   'P 1'
#
loop_
_entity.id
_entity.type
_entity.pdbx_description
1 polymer ?
#
loop_
_entity_poly.entity_id
_entity_poly.type
_entity_poly.pdbx_seq_one_letter_code
_entity_poly.pdbx_strand_id
1 'polypeptide(L)'
;MTLTGAERIANILRRKPVDRIGLFEHFWGDTQKKWTREGHLKEGESLADHFGFDIETGGWFNMTANLDFEPVVVEETEDTVLTRDGNGALLRRHKRHDATPEHVDFMVKDRAGWEEHIKPVLRPDRRRTDFTAYREERRHAAG
;
A
#
# COMPACT_ATOMS: atom_id res chain seq x y z
N MET A 1 -33.17 -5.50 4.31
CA MET A 1 -32.71 -5.31 2.92
C MET A 1 -31.18 -5.29 2.99
N THR A 2 -30.50 -6.21 2.34
CA THR A 2 -29.04 -6.31 2.39
C THR A 2 -28.48 -5.35 1.33
N LEU A 3 -27.62 -4.42 1.76
CA LEU A 3 -26.94 -3.49 0.86
C LEU A 3 -25.72 -4.15 0.22
N THR A 4 -25.40 -3.77 -1.01
CA THR A 4 -24.09 -4.05 -1.60
C THR A 4 -23.00 -3.26 -0.88
N GLY A 5 -21.74 -3.64 -1.03
CA GLY A 5 -20.59 -2.89 -0.46
C GLY A 5 -20.60 -1.42 -0.91
N ALA A 6 -20.78 -1.19 -2.21
CA ALA A 6 -20.83 0.16 -2.78
C ALA A 6 -21.98 1.01 -2.22
N GLU A 7 -23.19 0.44 -2.11
CA GLU A 7 -24.35 1.14 -1.52
C GLU A 7 -24.12 1.45 -0.05
N ARG A 8 -23.55 0.50 0.69
CA ARG A 8 -23.23 0.66 2.12
C ARG A 8 -22.25 1.79 2.34
N ILE A 9 -21.12 1.79 1.63
CA ILE A 9 -20.11 2.85 1.74
C ILE A 9 -20.68 4.19 1.29
N ALA A 10 -21.44 4.25 0.19
CA ALA A 10 -22.10 5.47 -0.27
C ALA A 10 -23.10 6.02 0.78
N ASN A 11 -23.84 5.15 1.47
CA ASN A 11 -24.76 5.56 2.52
C ASN A 11 -24.01 6.06 3.77
N ILE A 12 -22.93 5.38 4.19
CA ILE A 12 -22.07 5.82 5.30
C ILE A 12 -21.54 7.24 5.01
N LEU A 13 -20.96 7.47 3.84
CA LEU A 13 -20.45 8.78 3.45
C LEU A 13 -21.52 9.87 3.42
N ARG A 14 -22.77 9.51 3.14
CA ARG A 14 -23.92 10.42 3.15
C ARG A 14 -24.66 10.48 4.48
N ARG A 15 -24.12 9.81 5.53
CA ARG A 15 -24.73 9.69 6.86
C ARG A 15 -26.17 9.13 6.82
N LYS A 16 -26.42 8.19 5.93
CA LYS A 16 -27.69 7.47 5.81
C LYS A 16 -27.64 6.16 6.59
N PRO A 17 -28.78 5.58 6.97
CA PRO A 17 -28.84 4.27 7.60
C PRO A 17 -28.22 3.18 6.74
N VAL A 18 -27.57 2.23 7.38
CA VAL A 18 -26.97 1.04 6.77
C VAL A 18 -27.33 -0.22 7.56
N ASP A 19 -27.20 -1.36 6.92
CA ASP A 19 -27.47 -2.68 7.51
C ASP A 19 -26.34 -3.14 8.48
N ARG A 20 -25.11 -2.71 8.25
CA ARG A 20 -23.93 -2.91 9.08
C ARG A 20 -22.87 -1.85 8.81
N ILE A 21 -21.83 -1.78 9.60
CA ILE A 21 -20.64 -0.97 9.30
C ILE A 21 -19.93 -1.48 8.05
N GLY A 22 -19.19 -0.60 7.38
CA GLY A 22 -18.29 -0.99 6.28
C GLY A 22 -17.13 -1.83 6.82
N LEU A 23 -16.73 -2.85 6.06
CA LEU A 23 -15.63 -3.74 6.39
C LEU A 23 -14.47 -3.53 5.42
N PHE A 24 -13.29 -3.31 6.00
CA PHE A 24 -12.02 -3.25 5.28
C PHE A 24 -10.89 -3.64 6.23
N GLU A 25 -9.94 -4.39 5.74
CA GLU A 25 -8.72 -4.71 6.49
C GLU A 25 -7.55 -4.93 5.53
N HIS A 26 -6.35 -4.78 6.05
CA HIS A 26 -5.11 -5.06 5.35
C HIS A 26 -4.27 -6.07 6.12
N PHE A 27 -3.84 -7.13 5.44
CA PHE A 27 -3.02 -8.18 6.03
C PHE A 27 -1.64 -8.24 5.38
N TRP A 28 -0.64 -8.59 6.18
CA TRP A 28 0.70 -8.88 5.68
C TRP A 28 0.70 -10.11 4.78
N GLY A 29 1.53 -10.12 3.75
CA GLY A 29 1.65 -11.24 2.84
C GLY A 29 1.99 -12.56 3.55
N ASP A 30 2.79 -12.51 4.61
CA ASP A 30 3.11 -13.70 5.42
C ASP A 30 1.89 -14.25 6.15
N THR A 31 0.96 -13.41 6.58
CA THR A 31 -0.32 -13.85 7.18
C THR A 31 -1.14 -14.60 6.15
N GLN A 32 -1.28 -14.05 4.95
CA GLN A 32 -2.02 -14.71 3.86
C GLN A 32 -1.38 -16.05 3.48
N LYS A 33 -0.05 -16.11 3.30
CA LYS A 33 0.68 -17.34 3.04
C LYS A 33 0.48 -18.40 4.14
N LYS A 34 0.50 -17.96 5.41
CA LYS A 34 0.24 -18.84 6.55
C LYS A 34 -1.17 -19.42 6.50
N TRP A 35 -2.17 -18.59 6.32
CA TRP A 35 -3.58 -19.02 6.25
C TRP A 35 -3.84 -19.96 5.08
N THR A 36 -3.24 -19.73 3.92
CA THR A 36 -3.32 -20.65 2.78
C THR A 36 -2.69 -22.00 3.12
N ARG A 37 -1.50 -22.02 3.74
CA ARG A 37 -0.83 -23.26 4.15
C ARG A 37 -1.62 -24.04 5.23
N GLU A 38 -2.32 -23.33 6.10
CA GLU A 38 -3.15 -23.92 7.16
C GLU A 38 -4.56 -24.32 6.67
N GLY A 39 -4.90 -24.04 5.42
CA GLY A 39 -6.17 -24.39 4.81
C GLY A 39 -7.33 -23.45 5.17
N HIS A 40 -7.05 -22.28 5.73
CA HIS A 40 -8.05 -21.25 6.03
C HIS A 40 -8.42 -20.42 4.79
N LEU A 41 -7.51 -20.31 3.82
CA LEU A 41 -7.71 -19.67 2.53
C LEU A 41 -7.41 -20.67 1.41
N LYS A 42 -8.13 -20.60 0.31
CA LYS A 42 -7.78 -21.31 -0.92
C LYS A 42 -6.63 -20.61 -1.64
N GLU A 43 -5.87 -21.36 -2.41
CA GLU A 43 -4.82 -20.77 -3.25
C GLU A 43 -5.43 -19.79 -4.26
N GLY A 44 -4.91 -18.58 -4.30
CA GLY A 44 -5.41 -17.51 -5.17
C GLY A 44 -6.74 -16.86 -4.76
N GLU A 45 -7.31 -17.24 -3.62
CA GLU A 45 -8.52 -16.62 -3.11
C GLU A 45 -8.27 -15.16 -2.70
N SER A 46 -9.14 -14.25 -3.15
CA SER A 46 -9.12 -12.84 -2.73
C SER A 46 -9.53 -12.73 -1.26
N LEU A 47 -8.75 -11.97 -0.47
CA LEU A 47 -9.13 -11.65 0.91
C LEU A 47 -10.42 -10.83 0.98
N ALA A 48 -10.66 -9.97 -0.01
CA ALA A 48 -11.89 -9.20 -0.10
C ALA A 48 -13.12 -10.10 -0.25
N ASP A 49 -13.03 -11.10 -1.14
CA ASP A 49 -14.11 -12.09 -1.33
C ASP A 49 -14.27 -12.97 -0.09
N HIS A 50 -13.16 -13.47 0.46
CA HIS A 50 -13.18 -14.37 1.62
C HIS A 50 -13.85 -13.72 2.85
N PHE A 51 -13.50 -12.48 3.15
CA PHE A 51 -14.03 -11.75 4.32
C PHE A 51 -15.24 -10.85 3.98
N GLY A 52 -15.61 -10.70 2.72
CA GLY A 52 -16.70 -9.84 2.28
C GLY A 52 -16.41 -8.36 2.53
N PHE A 53 -15.23 -7.88 2.13
CA PHE A 53 -14.86 -6.47 2.26
C PHE A 53 -15.75 -5.58 1.40
N ASP A 54 -16.02 -4.39 1.90
CA ASP A 54 -16.80 -3.36 1.19
C ASP A 54 -15.89 -2.37 0.44
N ILE A 55 -14.59 -2.40 0.72
CA ILE A 55 -13.57 -1.54 0.13
C ILE A 55 -12.39 -2.40 -0.27
N GLU A 56 -11.90 -2.17 -1.48
CA GLU A 56 -10.64 -2.70 -1.96
C GLU A 56 -9.66 -1.55 -2.24
N THR A 57 -8.37 -1.81 -2.12
CA THR A 57 -7.33 -0.81 -2.41
C THR A 57 -6.68 -1.08 -3.74
N GLY A 58 -6.38 -0.02 -4.47
CA GLY A 58 -5.64 -0.07 -5.71
C GLY A 58 -4.21 0.42 -5.58
N GLY A 59 -3.32 -0.07 -6.44
CA GLY A 59 -1.88 0.21 -6.45
C GLY A 59 -1.39 0.98 -7.67
N TRP A 60 -2.17 1.92 -8.19
CA TRP A 60 -1.88 2.60 -9.46
C TRP A 60 -1.11 3.93 -9.34
N PHE A 61 -0.77 4.38 -8.13
CA PHE A 61 -0.07 5.66 -7.93
C PHE A 61 1.23 5.50 -7.15
N ASN A 62 2.35 5.99 -7.72
CA ASN A 62 3.66 6.01 -7.07
C ASN A 62 3.85 7.31 -6.29
N MET A 63 3.94 7.21 -4.96
CA MET A 63 4.13 8.34 -4.04
C MET A 63 5.60 8.60 -3.69
N THR A 64 6.56 7.89 -4.28
CA THR A 64 7.99 8.13 -4.06
C THR A 64 8.37 9.56 -4.44
N ALA A 65 9.09 10.26 -3.58
CA ALA A 65 9.44 11.67 -3.81
C ALA A 65 10.30 11.83 -5.07
N ASN A 66 11.41 11.12 -5.14
CA ASN A 66 12.31 11.12 -6.29
C ASN A 66 12.12 9.84 -7.11
N LEU A 67 11.45 9.95 -8.25
CA LEU A 67 11.20 8.82 -9.16
C LEU A 67 12.45 8.35 -9.92
N ASP A 68 13.48 9.17 -9.98
CA ASP A 68 14.73 8.89 -10.69
C ASP A 68 15.80 8.32 -9.74
N PHE A 69 15.46 8.15 -8.46
CA PHE A 69 16.38 7.59 -7.47
C PHE A 69 16.32 6.06 -7.48
N GLU A 70 17.45 5.44 -7.78
CA GLU A 70 17.59 3.99 -7.62
C GLU A 70 17.90 3.67 -6.15
N PRO A 71 17.12 2.77 -5.51
CA PRO A 71 17.37 2.39 -4.12
C PRO A 71 18.80 1.84 -3.93
N VAL A 72 19.47 2.31 -2.88
CA VAL A 72 20.86 1.94 -2.58
C VAL A 72 20.90 1.05 -1.35
N VAL A 73 21.46 -0.16 -1.49
CA VAL A 73 21.77 -1.03 -0.36
C VAL A 73 22.97 -0.46 0.37
N VAL A 74 22.78 -0.08 1.64
CA VAL A 74 23.81 0.51 2.51
C VAL A 74 24.49 -0.55 3.37
N GLU A 75 23.69 -1.52 3.82
CA GLU A 75 24.17 -2.64 4.65
C GLU A 75 23.35 -3.88 4.33
N GLU A 76 23.98 -5.02 4.32
CA GLU A 76 23.32 -6.30 4.15
C GLU A 76 23.91 -7.32 5.11
N THR A 77 23.05 -8.00 5.85
CA THR A 77 23.38 -9.11 6.75
C THR A 77 22.73 -10.41 6.26
N GLU A 78 22.89 -11.50 6.98
CA GLU A 78 22.18 -12.75 6.70
C GLU A 78 20.67 -12.57 6.74
N ASP A 79 20.15 -11.83 7.73
CA ASP A 79 18.71 -11.70 7.99
C ASP A 79 18.08 -10.40 7.50
N THR A 80 18.86 -9.34 7.34
CA THR A 80 18.32 -8.00 7.05
C THR A 80 19.02 -7.31 5.90
N VAL A 81 18.32 -6.37 5.28
CA VAL A 81 18.85 -5.42 4.31
C VAL A 81 18.49 -4.00 4.73
N LEU A 82 19.48 -3.10 4.73
CA LEU A 82 19.34 -1.67 4.99
C LEU A 82 19.43 -0.92 3.67
N THR A 83 18.37 -0.26 3.29
CA THR A 83 18.25 0.39 1.97
C THR A 83 17.85 1.85 2.13
N ARG A 84 18.51 2.74 1.39
CA ARG A 84 18.05 4.11 1.18
C ARG A 84 17.11 4.15 0.00
N ASP A 85 15.94 4.74 0.17
CA ASP A 85 14.90 4.86 -0.86
C ASP A 85 14.83 6.27 -1.48
N GLY A 86 13.97 6.42 -2.49
CA GLY A 86 13.74 7.69 -3.18
C GLY A 86 12.98 8.75 -2.35
N ASN A 87 12.57 8.45 -1.14
CA ASN A 87 12.04 9.40 -0.16
C ASN A 87 13.15 9.92 0.78
N GLY A 88 14.38 9.43 0.61
CA GLY A 88 15.50 9.73 1.49
C GLY A 88 15.42 9.01 2.84
N ALA A 89 14.55 8.01 2.97
CA ALA A 89 14.45 7.18 4.16
C ALA A 89 15.49 6.06 4.13
N LEU A 90 16.07 5.75 5.28
CA LEU A 90 16.94 4.61 5.49
C LEU A 90 16.16 3.54 6.24
N LEU A 91 15.82 2.47 5.52
CA LEU A 91 14.87 1.45 5.94
C LEU A 91 15.57 0.11 6.09
N ARG A 92 15.45 -0.52 7.27
CA ARG A 92 15.88 -1.91 7.46
C ARG A 92 14.69 -2.84 7.34
N ARG A 93 14.82 -3.85 6.46
CA ARG A 93 13.81 -4.90 6.25
C ARG A 93 14.39 -6.26 6.55
N HIS A 94 13.55 -7.15 7.09
CA HIS A 94 13.90 -8.55 7.22
C HIS A 94 13.75 -9.24 5.84
N LYS A 95 14.69 -10.12 5.49
CA LYS A 95 14.71 -10.79 4.18
C LYS A 95 13.66 -11.89 4.04
N ARG A 96 13.23 -12.49 5.14
CA ARG A 96 12.35 -13.66 5.18
C ARG A 96 10.95 -13.38 5.70
N HIS A 97 10.68 -12.16 6.18
CA HIS A 97 9.41 -11.81 6.80
C HIS A 97 8.88 -10.48 6.29
N ASP A 98 7.59 -10.47 6.00
CA ASP A 98 6.84 -9.24 5.73
C ASP A 98 6.50 -8.56 7.07
N ALA A 99 7.10 -7.41 7.29
CA ALA A 99 6.85 -6.57 8.46
C ALA A 99 7.04 -5.10 8.10
N THR A 100 6.52 -4.22 8.94
CA THR A 100 6.86 -2.80 8.84
C THR A 100 8.38 -2.64 8.92
N PRO A 101 9.01 -1.97 7.94
CA PRO A 101 10.45 -1.74 8.01
C PRO A 101 10.80 -0.88 9.22
N GLU A 102 11.96 -1.14 9.81
CA GLU A 102 12.54 -0.23 10.77
C GLU A 102 12.99 1.03 10.05
N HIS A 103 12.50 2.19 10.48
CA HIS A 103 12.99 3.48 10.02
C HIS A 103 14.23 3.87 10.81
N VAL A 104 15.41 3.60 10.25
CA VAL A 104 16.70 3.82 10.91
C VAL A 104 17.07 5.29 10.89
N ASP A 105 16.86 5.95 9.75
CA ASP A 105 17.17 7.36 9.57
C ASP A 105 16.41 7.98 8.40
N PHE A 106 16.41 9.32 8.35
CA PHE A 106 15.84 10.11 7.26
C PHE A 106 16.83 11.18 6.81
N MET A 107 16.91 11.42 5.50
CA MET A 107 17.69 12.51 4.94
C MET A 107 17.16 13.87 5.38
N VAL A 108 15.85 14.02 5.49
CA VAL A 108 15.20 15.25 5.90
C VAL A 108 15.05 15.26 7.41
N LYS A 109 15.73 16.19 8.08
CA LYS A 109 15.65 16.41 9.53
C LYS A 109 14.89 17.68 9.88
N ASP A 110 14.85 18.62 8.94
CA ASP A 110 14.28 19.95 9.15
C ASP A 110 13.77 20.56 7.83
N ARG A 111 13.34 21.80 7.90
CA ARG A 111 12.84 22.54 6.74
C ARG A 111 13.91 22.76 5.68
N ALA A 112 15.14 23.01 6.05
CA ALA A 112 16.24 23.23 5.10
C ALA A 112 16.51 21.96 4.29
N GLY A 113 16.61 20.81 4.96
CA GLY A 113 16.77 19.52 4.30
C GLY A 113 15.61 19.17 3.36
N TRP A 114 14.38 19.54 3.71
CA TRP A 114 13.23 19.35 2.81
C TRP A 114 13.32 20.24 1.56
N GLU A 115 13.67 21.54 1.72
CA GLU A 115 13.84 22.48 0.61
C GLU A 115 14.97 22.05 -0.34
N GLU A 116 16.03 21.45 0.20
CA GLU A 116 17.20 21.02 -0.57
C GLU A 116 16.97 19.69 -1.28
N HIS A 117 16.41 18.67 -0.61
CA HIS A 117 16.43 17.29 -1.11
C HIS A 117 15.10 16.81 -1.68
N ILE A 118 13.97 17.23 -1.13
CA ILE A 118 12.67 16.67 -1.50
C ILE A 118 11.87 17.62 -2.40
N LYS A 119 11.75 18.88 -2.01
CA LYS A 119 10.97 19.86 -2.78
C LYS A 119 11.34 19.97 -4.25
N PRO A 120 12.62 19.96 -4.66
CA PRO A 120 13.00 20.05 -6.07
C PRO A 120 12.56 18.86 -6.93
N VAL A 121 12.38 17.68 -6.32
CA VAL A 121 12.02 16.43 -7.00
C VAL A 121 10.52 16.12 -6.91
N LEU A 122 9.79 16.78 -6.03
CA LEU A 122 8.33 16.68 -5.94
C LEU A 122 7.67 17.49 -7.06
N ARG A 123 7.71 16.96 -8.28
CA ARG A 123 7.09 17.59 -9.45
C ARG A 123 5.93 16.75 -9.96
N PRO A 124 4.91 17.36 -10.59
CA PRO A 124 3.92 16.63 -11.36
C PRO A 124 4.62 15.80 -12.43
N ASP A 125 4.42 14.48 -12.40
CA ASP A 125 5.02 13.55 -13.36
C ASP A 125 4.01 12.46 -13.69
N ARG A 126 3.80 12.23 -15.00
CA ARG A 126 2.86 11.20 -15.46
C ARG A 126 3.32 9.78 -15.10
N ARG A 127 4.60 9.56 -14.88
CA ARG A 127 5.16 8.27 -14.42
C ARG A 127 4.65 7.85 -13.04
N ARG A 128 4.10 8.80 -12.26
CA ARG A 128 3.48 8.50 -10.95
C ARG A 128 2.19 7.71 -11.08
N THR A 129 1.56 7.74 -12.24
CA THR A 129 0.27 7.10 -12.46
C THR A 129 0.41 5.95 -13.44
N ASP A 130 0.16 4.74 -12.98
CA ASP A 130 -0.09 3.61 -13.88
C ASP A 130 -1.52 3.73 -14.42
N PHE A 131 -1.64 4.34 -15.60
CA PHE A 131 -2.94 4.55 -16.24
C PHE A 131 -3.60 3.24 -16.72
N THR A 132 -2.83 2.17 -16.88
CA THR A 132 -3.37 0.86 -17.24
C THR A 132 -4.02 0.23 -16.02
N ALA A 133 -3.29 0.10 -14.92
CA ALA A 133 -3.83 -0.37 -13.65
C ALA A 133 -5.05 0.47 -13.20
N TYR A 134 -4.96 1.81 -13.27
CA TYR A 134 -6.10 2.69 -12.96
C TYR A 134 -7.37 2.37 -13.77
N ARG A 135 -7.23 2.11 -15.08
CA ARG A 135 -8.38 1.79 -15.92
C ARG A 135 -8.96 0.40 -15.61
N GLU A 136 -8.11 -0.55 -15.25
CA GLU A 136 -8.52 -1.90 -14.86
C GLU A 136 -9.29 -1.88 -13.54
N GLU A 137 -8.74 -1.23 -12.53
CA GLU A 137 -9.41 -1.07 -11.24
C GLU A 137 -10.73 -0.31 -11.34
N ARG A 138 -10.75 0.76 -12.15
CA ARG A 138 -11.99 1.52 -12.40
C ARG A 138 -13.07 0.66 -13.07
N ARG A 139 -12.69 -0.25 -13.99
CA ARG A 139 -13.63 -1.18 -14.63
C ARG A 139 -14.17 -2.20 -13.63
N HIS A 140 -13.28 -2.74 -12.80
CA HIS A 140 -13.65 -3.68 -11.73
C HIS A 140 -14.63 -3.03 -10.73
N ALA A 141 -14.34 -1.83 -10.28
CA ALA A 141 -15.20 -1.10 -9.34
C ALA A 141 -16.56 -0.65 -9.91
N ALA A 142 -16.74 -0.67 -11.23
CA ALA A 142 -17.99 -0.26 -11.88
C ALA A 142 -18.95 -1.42 -12.21
N GLY A 143 -18.48 -2.67 -12.08
CA GLY A 143 -19.28 -3.89 -12.32
C GLY A 143 -19.85 -4.44 -11.05
#